data_027c4ec47286f02b1abe431c0efe2a9c
#
_entry.id   027c4ec47286f02b1abe431c0efe2a9c
#
_cell.length_a   1.000
_cell.length_b   1.000
_cell.length_c   1.000
_cell.angle_alpha   90.00
_cell.angle_beta   90.00
_cell.angle_gamma   90.00
#
_symmetry.space_group_name_H-M   'P 1'
#
loop_
_entity.id
_entity.type
_entity.pdbx_description
1 polymer ?
#
loop_
_entity_poly.entity_id
_entity_poly.type
_entity_poly.pdbx_seq_one_letter_code
_entity_poly.pdbx_strand_id
1 'polypeptide(L)'
;MRTALYVFFFLCGIFSAAFSQSRGTLLLGGDIYEYMVDECGDTIILATLGDISVSSIRHFKNPEDYNKYRRYRRYAYTVYPYATEAIRIFRELEHATATMRDGERRRHIRRLQKELKEKFEDPLRNLTRTQGMILVEMIERELKTPLFDLIKDLRGGLNASYWSTMSSFYGYKIKEGYIRGNDPILDTVLDDVNLTYNNPYENK
;
A
#
# COMPACT_ATOMS: atom_id res chain seq x y z
N MET A 1 50.04 3.21 47.68
CA MET A 1 50.39 3.07 46.26
C MET A 1 49.43 2.15 45.48
N ARG A 2 48.84 1.12 46.04
CA ARG A 2 47.92 0.21 45.35
C ARG A 2 46.55 0.87 45.01
N THR A 3 46.05 1.76 45.83
CA THR A 3 44.79 2.48 45.61
C THR A 3 44.87 3.53 44.49
N ALA A 4 46.00 4.17 44.31
CA ALA A 4 46.20 5.14 43.22
C ALA A 4 46.23 4.47 41.83
N LEU A 5 46.65 3.20 41.73
CA LEU A 5 46.71 2.43 40.50
C LEU A 5 45.27 2.05 40.01
N TYR A 6 44.38 1.74 40.96
CA TYR A 6 42.98 1.41 40.62
C TYR A 6 42.17 2.63 40.16
N VAL A 7 42.44 3.81 40.73
CA VAL A 7 41.80 5.07 40.32
C VAL A 7 42.27 5.46 38.90
N PHE A 8 43.53 5.24 38.58
CA PHE A 8 44.05 5.52 37.24
C PHE A 8 43.45 4.56 36.17
N PHE A 9 43.29 3.29 36.49
CA PHE A 9 42.67 2.32 35.60
C PHE A 9 41.16 2.61 35.41
N PHE A 10 40.47 3.10 36.44
CA PHE A 10 39.08 3.47 36.37
C PHE A 10 38.85 4.75 35.53
N LEU A 11 39.80 5.71 35.62
CA LEU A 11 39.76 6.94 34.82
C LEU A 11 40.06 6.69 33.32
N CYS A 12 40.93 5.71 32.99
CA CYS A 12 41.17 5.31 31.59
C CYS A 12 40.01 4.58 30.92
N GLY A 13 39.16 3.90 31.70
CA GLY A 13 37.99 3.16 31.19
C GLY A 13 36.82 4.03 30.76
N ILE A 14 36.81 5.33 31.11
CA ILE A 14 35.70 6.26 30.81
C ILE A 14 35.89 6.97 29.44
N PHE A 15 37.07 6.89 28.84
CA PHE A 15 37.34 7.41 27.51
C PHE A 15 37.04 6.40 26.39
N SER A 16 35.96 5.66 26.50
CA SER A 16 35.34 5.03 25.34
C SER A 16 34.61 6.14 24.58
N ALA A 17 35.31 6.79 23.65
CA ALA A 17 34.70 7.73 22.73
C ALA A 17 33.55 6.98 22.01
N ALA A 18 32.34 7.30 22.39
CA ALA A 18 31.16 6.89 21.64
C ALA A 18 31.29 7.60 20.28
N PHE A 19 31.77 6.88 19.26
CA PHE A 19 31.65 7.29 17.88
C PHE A 19 30.17 7.30 17.53
N SER A 20 29.52 8.43 17.77
CA SER A 20 28.15 8.66 17.34
C SER A 20 28.15 8.81 15.82
N GLN A 21 27.62 7.83 15.10
CA GLN A 21 27.35 7.98 13.68
C GLN A 21 26.42 9.18 13.50
N SER A 22 26.91 10.24 12.87
CA SER A 22 26.12 11.43 12.59
C SER A 22 25.14 11.11 11.46
N ARG A 23 23.84 11.13 11.76
CA ARG A 23 22.76 11.04 10.77
C ARG A 23 22.11 12.41 10.63
N GLY A 24 21.74 12.77 9.41
CA GLY A 24 21.05 14.02 9.13
C GLY A 24 20.17 13.90 7.88
N THR A 25 19.55 15.00 7.51
CA THR A 25 18.75 15.10 6.29
C THR A 25 19.37 16.13 5.35
N LEU A 26 19.39 15.81 4.06
CA LEU A 26 19.91 16.66 2.99
C LEU A 26 18.85 16.87 1.93
N LEU A 27 18.66 18.11 1.48
CA LEU A 27 17.77 18.46 0.38
C LEU A 27 18.54 18.39 -0.94
N LEU A 28 18.16 17.48 -1.84
CA LEU A 28 18.76 17.31 -3.17
C LEU A 28 17.67 17.30 -4.21
N GLY A 29 17.73 18.21 -5.19
CA GLY A 29 16.77 18.26 -6.28
C GLY A 29 15.32 18.57 -5.91
N GLY A 30 15.04 19.00 -4.66
CA GLY A 30 13.71 19.24 -4.12
C GLY A 30 13.18 18.12 -3.21
N ASP A 31 13.87 16.99 -3.14
CA ASP A 31 13.54 15.87 -2.27
C ASP A 31 14.46 15.83 -1.04
N ILE A 32 13.93 15.32 0.08
CA ILE A 32 14.67 15.18 1.34
C ILE A 32 15.22 13.75 1.44
N TYR A 33 16.53 13.64 1.54
CA TYR A 33 17.23 12.37 1.74
C TYR A 33 17.86 12.29 3.12
N GLU A 34 17.86 11.12 3.72
CA GLU A 34 18.66 10.86 4.91
C GLU A 34 20.12 10.60 4.49
N TYR A 35 21.05 11.09 5.28
CA TYR A 35 22.46 10.76 5.10
C TYR A 35 23.09 10.28 6.41
N MET A 36 24.12 9.48 6.27
CA MET A 36 25.00 9.11 7.37
C MET A 36 26.46 9.41 6.99
N VAL A 37 27.26 9.78 7.96
CA VAL A 37 28.71 9.97 7.79
C VAL A 37 29.39 8.71 8.29
N ASP A 38 30.23 8.10 7.45
CA ASP A 38 30.99 6.92 7.82
C ASP A 38 32.21 7.26 8.69
N GLU A 39 32.97 6.25 9.12
CA GLU A 39 34.16 6.40 9.96
C GLU A 39 35.30 7.16 9.26
N CYS A 40 35.29 7.23 7.93
CA CYS A 40 36.27 7.95 7.11
C CYS A 40 35.88 9.41 6.89
N GLY A 41 34.68 9.83 7.29
CA GLY A 41 34.14 11.17 7.09
C GLY A 41 33.38 11.33 5.77
N ASP A 42 33.16 10.25 5.01
CA ASP A 42 32.44 10.28 3.77
C ASP A 42 30.91 10.32 4.02
N THR A 43 30.20 11.14 3.25
CA THR A 43 28.76 11.28 3.35
C THR A 43 28.06 10.25 2.45
N ILE A 44 27.37 9.30 3.06
CA ILE A 44 26.59 8.28 2.38
C ILE A 44 25.11 8.72 2.37
N ILE A 45 24.55 8.92 1.19
CA ILE A 45 23.13 9.27 1.02
C ILE A 45 22.29 7.99 1.06
N LEU A 46 21.34 7.94 1.97
CA LEU A 46 20.38 6.84 2.09
C LEU A 46 19.14 7.21 1.28
N ALA A 47 18.98 6.60 0.12
CA ALA A 47 17.79 6.75 -0.69
C ALA A 47 16.98 5.44 -0.64
N THR A 48 15.75 5.51 -0.15
CA THR A 48 14.79 4.44 -0.33
C THR A 48 14.21 4.58 -1.73
N LEU A 49 14.76 3.83 -2.67
CA LEU A 49 14.19 3.73 -4.00
C LEU A 49 12.86 2.98 -3.89
N GLY A 50 11.80 3.56 -4.47
CA GLY A 50 10.54 2.84 -4.61
C GLY A 50 10.78 1.53 -5.39
N ASP A 51 9.98 0.51 -5.08
CA ASP A 51 10.08 -0.79 -5.74
C ASP A 51 10.03 -0.65 -7.25
N ILE A 52 11.12 -0.99 -7.92
CA ILE A 52 11.16 -1.09 -9.38
C ILE A 52 10.66 -2.48 -9.74
N SER A 53 9.43 -2.56 -10.25
CA SER A 53 8.91 -3.80 -10.82
C SER A 53 9.65 -4.09 -12.12
N VAL A 54 10.56 -5.06 -12.09
CA VAL A 54 11.22 -5.59 -13.29
C VAL A 54 10.35 -6.73 -13.83
N SER A 55 9.52 -6.44 -14.82
CA SER A 55 8.80 -7.47 -15.55
C SER A 55 9.66 -8.03 -16.69
N SER A 56 9.73 -9.35 -16.81
CA SER A 56 10.36 -10.00 -17.98
C SER A 56 9.60 -9.65 -19.25
N ILE A 57 10.31 -9.65 -20.41
CA ILE A 57 9.67 -9.46 -21.72
C ILE A 57 8.61 -10.55 -21.89
N ARG A 58 7.35 -10.13 -22.03
CA ARG A 58 6.22 -11.04 -22.23
C ARG A 58 6.01 -11.30 -23.73
N HIS A 59 5.95 -12.57 -24.10
CA HIS A 59 5.61 -12.96 -25.47
C HIS A 59 4.11 -13.21 -25.58
N PHE A 60 3.46 -12.47 -26.45
CA PHE A 60 2.04 -12.63 -26.75
C PHE A 60 1.86 -13.35 -28.08
N LYS A 61 0.89 -14.25 -28.16
CA LYS A 61 0.62 -15.00 -29.40
C LYS A 61 0.04 -14.13 -30.49
N ASN A 62 -0.72 -13.10 -30.12
CA ASN A 62 -1.42 -12.22 -31.04
C ASN A 62 -1.11 -10.73 -30.73
N PRO A 63 -1.06 -9.88 -31.77
CA PRO A 63 -0.95 -8.42 -31.55
C PRO A 63 -2.10 -7.82 -30.73
N GLU A 64 -3.29 -8.41 -30.80
CA GLU A 64 -4.47 -7.97 -30.04
C GLU A 64 -4.29 -8.17 -28.54
N ASP A 65 -3.75 -9.33 -28.12
CA ASP A 65 -3.44 -9.62 -26.73
C ASP A 65 -2.39 -8.66 -26.19
N TYR A 66 -1.37 -8.36 -26.98
CA TYR A 66 -0.36 -7.36 -26.61
C TYR A 66 -0.97 -5.97 -26.44
N ASN A 67 -1.86 -5.55 -27.36
CA ASN A 67 -2.55 -4.27 -27.25
C ASN A 67 -3.48 -4.21 -26.03
N LYS A 68 -4.19 -5.31 -25.74
CA LYS A 68 -5.02 -5.45 -24.55
C LYS A 68 -4.18 -5.36 -23.27
N TYR A 69 -3.05 -6.05 -23.20
CA TYR A 69 -2.09 -6.00 -22.10
C TYR A 69 -1.58 -4.58 -21.86
N ARG A 70 -1.10 -3.89 -22.92
CA ARG A 70 -0.62 -2.50 -22.79
C ARG A 70 -1.69 -1.55 -22.25
N ARG A 71 -2.92 -1.70 -22.73
CA ARG A 71 -4.06 -0.90 -22.27
C ARG A 71 -4.40 -1.19 -20.82
N TYR A 72 -4.48 -2.47 -20.43
CA TYR A 72 -4.77 -2.89 -19.06
C TYR A 72 -3.68 -2.47 -18.09
N ARG A 73 -2.42 -2.61 -18.48
CA ARG A 73 -1.28 -2.14 -17.69
C ARG A 73 -1.36 -0.64 -17.41
N ARG A 74 -1.62 0.18 -18.42
CA ARG A 74 -1.81 1.63 -18.22
C ARG A 74 -2.98 1.92 -17.27
N TYR A 75 -4.10 1.22 -17.41
CA TYR A 75 -5.25 1.40 -16.52
C TYR A 75 -4.95 0.93 -15.10
N ALA A 76 -4.25 -0.18 -14.92
CA ALA A 76 -3.80 -0.65 -13.61
C ALA A 76 -2.95 0.40 -12.88
N TYR A 77 -1.98 1.01 -13.57
CA TYR A 77 -1.20 2.11 -12.96
C TYR A 77 -2.05 3.35 -12.65
N THR A 78 -3.04 3.66 -13.47
CA THR A 78 -3.96 4.78 -13.19
C THR A 78 -4.77 4.56 -11.92
N VAL A 79 -5.24 3.33 -11.69
CA VAL A 79 -6.08 3.00 -10.53
C VAL A 79 -5.28 2.52 -9.31
N TYR A 80 -3.97 2.26 -9.46
CA TYR A 80 -3.08 1.77 -8.41
C TYR A 80 -3.16 2.56 -7.10
N PRO A 81 -3.06 3.92 -7.09
CA PRO A 81 -3.14 4.69 -5.86
C PRO A 81 -4.48 4.54 -5.14
N TYR A 82 -5.56 4.31 -5.89
CA TYR A 82 -6.87 4.06 -5.30
C TYR A 82 -6.97 2.64 -4.75
N ALA A 83 -6.39 1.65 -5.43
CA ALA A 83 -6.35 0.27 -4.95
C ALA A 83 -5.60 0.15 -3.63
N THR A 84 -4.39 0.72 -3.54
CA THR A 84 -3.56 0.68 -2.31
C THR A 84 -4.25 1.34 -1.13
N GLU A 85 -4.91 2.47 -1.35
CA GLU A 85 -5.62 3.17 -0.30
C GLU A 85 -6.89 2.42 0.14
N ALA A 86 -7.64 1.83 -0.79
CA ALA A 86 -8.79 1.00 -0.45
C ALA A 86 -8.38 -0.24 0.36
N ILE A 87 -7.30 -0.92 -0.05
CA ILE A 87 -6.75 -2.07 0.67
C ILE A 87 -6.36 -1.68 2.11
N ARG A 88 -5.69 -0.52 2.30
CA ARG A 88 -5.36 0.00 3.62
C ARG A 88 -6.62 0.17 4.49
N ILE A 89 -7.65 0.81 3.95
CA ILE A 89 -8.90 1.07 4.67
C ILE A 89 -9.60 -0.24 5.06
N PHE A 90 -9.67 -1.21 4.15
CA PHE A 90 -10.31 -2.51 4.45
C PHE A 90 -9.53 -3.33 5.49
N ARG A 91 -8.19 -3.32 5.45
CA ARG A 91 -7.36 -3.98 6.49
C ARG A 91 -7.52 -3.30 7.84
N GLU A 92 -7.58 -1.97 7.89
CA GLU A 92 -7.84 -1.22 9.11
C GLU A 92 -9.24 -1.52 9.68
N LEU A 93 -10.24 -1.69 8.81
CA LEU A 93 -11.59 -2.12 9.18
C LEU A 93 -11.58 -3.52 9.80
N GLU A 94 -10.90 -4.47 9.18
CA GLU A 94 -10.76 -5.83 9.68
C GLU A 94 -10.12 -5.86 11.06
N HIS A 95 -9.00 -5.14 11.23
CA HIS A 95 -8.33 -4.99 12.52
C HIS A 95 -9.24 -4.37 13.59
N ALA A 96 -9.96 -3.30 13.27
CA ALA A 96 -10.89 -2.65 14.18
C ALA A 96 -12.04 -3.56 14.60
N THR A 97 -12.51 -4.40 13.67
CA THR A 97 -13.59 -5.35 13.92
C THR A 97 -13.13 -6.47 14.87
N ALA A 98 -11.88 -6.91 14.74
CA ALA A 98 -11.32 -7.99 15.55
C ALA A 98 -10.90 -7.55 16.97
N THR A 99 -10.44 -6.29 17.15
CA THR A 99 -9.72 -5.87 18.35
C THR A 99 -10.46 -4.84 19.21
N MET A 100 -11.34 -4.01 18.61
CA MET A 100 -11.98 -2.90 19.30
C MET A 100 -13.29 -3.26 19.98
N ARG A 101 -13.59 -2.57 21.11
CA ARG A 101 -14.89 -2.67 21.79
C ARG A 101 -15.99 -2.00 20.98
N ASP A 102 -17.23 -2.43 21.12
CA ASP A 102 -18.38 -2.04 20.30
C ASP A 102 -18.57 -0.53 20.10
N GLY A 103 -18.43 0.27 21.15
CA GLY A 103 -18.60 1.71 21.07
C GLY A 103 -17.48 2.42 20.33
N GLU A 104 -16.25 1.98 20.50
CA GLU A 104 -15.06 2.47 19.84
C GLU A 104 -15.04 2.05 18.36
N ARG A 105 -15.30 0.76 18.12
CA ARG A 105 -15.43 0.17 16.78
C ARG A 105 -16.42 0.94 15.92
N ARG A 106 -17.64 1.24 16.42
CA ARG A 106 -18.64 2.01 15.66
C ARG A 106 -18.17 3.41 15.29
N ARG A 107 -17.43 4.11 16.17
CA ARG A 107 -16.86 5.42 15.87
C ARG A 107 -15.77 5.32 14.82
N HIS A 108 -14.92 4.32 14.94
CA HIS A 108 -13.82 4.07 14.00
C HIS A 108 -14.34 3.73 12.60
N ILE A 109 -15.31 2.81 12.50
CA ILE A 109 -15.97 2.45 11.23
C ILE A 109 -16.58 3.68 10.55
N ARG A 110 -17.27 4.56 11.30
CA ARG A 110 -17.84 5.79 10.73
C ARG A 110 -16.74 6.73 10.18
N ARG A 111 -15.59 6.80 10.83
CA ARG A 111 -14.45 7.56 10.33
C ARG A 111 -13.93 7.00 9.02
N LEU A 112 -13.72 5.68 8.95
CA LEU A 112 -13.28 4.99 7.73
C LEU A 112 -14.28 5.14 6.57
N GLN A 113 -15.57 5.06 6.86
CA GLN A 113 -16.63 5.31 5.88
C GLN A 113 -16.56 6.73 5.31
N LYS A 114 -16.35 7.73 6.16
CA LYS A 114 -16.20 9.12 5.74
C LYS A 114 -14.96 9.30 4.88
N GLU A 115 -13.85 8.76 5.31
CA GLU A 115 -12.58 8.77 4.58
C GLU A 115 -12.71 8.11 3.19
N LEU A 116 -13.32 6.93 3.14
CA LEU A 116 -13.59 6.23 1.88
C LEU A 116 -14.44 7.08 0.93
N LYS A 117 -15.49 7.71 1.45
CA LYS A 117 -16.35 8.57 0.65
C LYS A 117 -15.59 9.79 0.11
N GLU A 118 -14.88 10.52 0.98
CA GLU A 118 -14.16 11.74 0.61
C GLU A 118 -13.03 11.48 -0.41
N LYS A 119 -12.33 10.37 -0.26
CA LYS A 119 -11.21 10.04 -1.15
C LYS A 119 -11.64 9.44 -2.49
N PHE A 120 -12.76 8.74 -2.53
CA PHE A 120 -13.11 7.93 -3.70
C PHE A 120 -14.34 8.41 -4.47
N GLU A 121 -15.22 9.25 -3.90
CA GLU A 121 -16.47 9.62 -4.58
C GLU A 121 -16.20 10.30 -5.93
N ASP A 122 -15.37 11.33 -5.98
CA ASP A 122 -15.08 12.04 -7.21
C ASP A 122 -14.16 11.27 -8.16
N PRO A 123 -13.02 10.69 -7.72
CA PRO A 123 -12.18 9.88 -8.58
C PRO A 123 -12.91 8.72 -9.25
N LEU A 124 -13.74 7.98 -8.51
CA LEU A 124 -14.45 6.82 -9.06
C LEU A 124 -15.49 7.20 -10.11
N ARG A 125 -16.11 8.37 -10.01
CA ARG A 125 -17.06 8.87 -11.03
C ARG A 125 -16.39 9.07 -12.40
N ASN A 126 -15.10 9.37 -12.40
CA ASN A 126 -14.32 9.67 -13.61
C ASN A 126 -13.65 8.43 -14.23
N LEU A 127 -13.73 7.26 -13.57
CA LEU A 127 -13.17 6.04 -14.11
C LEU A 127 -14.03 5.46 -15.23
N THR A 128 -13.37 4.98 -16.26
CA THR A 128 -14.04 4.14 -17.27
C THR A 128 -14.44 2.80 -16.66
N ARG A 129 -15.40 2.12 -17.29
CA ARG A 129 -15.86 0.78 -16.87
C ARG A 129 -14.69 -0.20 -16.71
N THR A 130 -13.75 -0.20 -17.65
CA THR A 130 -12.57 -1.09 -17.60
C THR A 130 -11.61 -0.72 -16.47
N GLN A 131 -11.40 0.56 -16.21
CA GLN A 131 -10.59 1.01 -15.08
C GLN A 131 -11.20 0.61 -13.74
N GLY A 132 -12.52 0.78 -13.60
CA GLY A 132 -13.22 0.35 -12.40
C GLY A 132 -13.20 -1.16 -12.19
N MET A 133 -13.33 -1.96 -13.26
CA MET A 133 -13.16 -3.40 -13.21
C MET A 133 -11.75 -3.77 -12.69
N ILE A 134 -10.70 -3.19 -13.27
CA ILE A 134 -9.32 -3.46 -12.86
C ILE A 134 -9.09 -3.06 -11.41
N LEU A 135 -9.64 -1.93 -10.95
CA LEU A 135 -9.57 -1.50 -9.56
C LEU A 135 -10.18 -2.53 -8.60
N VAL A 136 -11.37 -3.03 -8.93
CA VAL A 136 -12.06 -4.05 -8.13
C VAL A 136 -11.25 -5.34 -8.08
N GLU A 137 -10.80 -5.85 -9.22
CA GLU A 137 -9.98 -7.06 -9.31
C GLU A 137 -8.65 -6.95 -8.53
N MET A 138 -8.02 -5.77 -8.54
CA MET A 138 -6.81 -5.51 -7.74
C MET A 138 -7.10 -5.64 -6.24
N ILE A 139 -8.19 -5.04 -5.76
CA ILE A 139 -8.59 -5.07 -4.35
C ILE A 139 -8.95 -6.50 -3.92
N GLU A 140 -9.80 -7.17 -4.69
CA GLU A 140 -10.27 -8.53 -4.39
C GLU A 140 -9.14 -9.56 -4.40
N ARG A 141 -8.20 -9.43 -5.35
CA ARG A 141 -7.00 -10.27 -5.43
C ARG A 141 -6.14 -10.14 -4.17
N GLU A 142 -5.90 -8.91 -3.72
CA GLU A 142 -5.04 -8.64 -2.57
C GLU A 142 -5.70 -9.06 -1.26
N LEU A 143 -6.99 -8.76 -1.09
CA LEU A 143 -7.73 -9.07 0.13
C LEU A 143 -8.33 -10.50 0.12
N LYS A 144 -8.27 -11.21 -1.02
CA LYS A 144 -8.82 -12.58 -1.20
C LYS A 144 -10.29 -12.67 -0.79
N THR A 145 -11.02 -11.59 -0.93
CA THR A 145 -12.41 -11.44 -0.50
C THR A 145 -13.17 -10.65 -1.55
N PRO A 146 -14.38 -11.10 -1.95
CA PRO A 146 -15.22 -10.36 -2.87
C PRO A 146 -15.52 -8.95 -2.35
N LEU A 147 -15.48 -7.95 -3.22
CA LEU A 147 -15.72 -6.56 -2.84
C LEU A 147 -17.10 -6.38 -2.19
N PHE A 148 -18.09 -7.17 -2.62
CA PHE A 148 -19.42 -7.17 -2.02
C PHE A 148 -19.40 -7.47 -0.51
N ASP A 149 -18.61 -8.44 -0.07
CA ASP A 149 -18.50 -8.80 1.35
C ASP A 149 -17.74 -7.74 2.13
N LEU A 150 -16.65 -7.20 1.57
CA LEU A 150 -15.90 -6.09 2.17
C LEU A 150 -16.78 -4.86 2.43
N ILE A 151 -17.67 -4.55 1.48
CA ILE A 151 -18.61 -3.42 1.58
C ILE A 151 -19.75 -3.71 2.57
N LYS A 152 -20.18 -4.96 2.66
CA LYS A 152 -21.27 -5.36 3.57
C LYS A 152 -20.96 -4.97 5.02
N ASP A 153 -19.73 -5.10 5.43
CA ASP A 153 -19.27 -4.76 6.78
C ASP A 153 -19.25 -3.24 7.04
N LEU A 154 -19.15 -2.46 5.95
CA LEU A 154 -19.25 -0.99 5.97
C LEU A 154 -20.70 -0.48 5.90
N ARG A 155 -21.71 -1.32 5.69
CA ARG A 155 -23.09 -0.92 5.35
C ARG A 155 -23.80 -0.04 6.37
N GLY A 156 -23.32 0.10 7.56
CA GLY A 156 -23.96 0.93 8.58
C GLY A 156 -24.03 2.45 8.30
N GLY A 157 -23.45 2.97 7.21
CA GLY A 157 -23.34 4.41 6.97
C GLY A 157 -23.22 4.89 5.53
N LEU A 158 -23.05 4.00 4.56
CA LEU A 158 -23.00 4.39 3.16
C LEU A 158 -24.37 4.19 2.52
N ASN A 159 -24.91 5.25 1.92
CA ASN A 159 -26.21 5.19 1.25
C ASN A 159 -26.26 4.08 0.20
N ALA A 160 -27.32 3.27 0.22
CA ALA A 160 -27.59 2.25 -0.80
C ALA A 160 -27.53 2.80 -2.24
N SER A 161 -27.79 4.09 -2.42
CA SER A 161 -27.64 4.85 -3.65
C SER A 161 -26.20 4.86 -4.18
N TYR A 162 -25.18 5.04 -3.32
CA TYR A 162 -23.77 5.04 -3.74
C TYR A 162 -23.36 3.68 -4.31
N TRP A 163 -23.77 2.60 -3.66
CA TRP A 163 -23.47 1.24 -4.07
C TRP A 163 -24.25 0.75 -5.27
N SER A 164 -25.50 1.20 -5.40
CA SER A 164 -26.33 0.98 -6.59
C SER A 164 -25.69 1.64 -7.81
N THR A 165 -25.16 2.84 -7.66
CA THR A 165 -24.43 3.55 -8.72
C THR A 165 -23.15 2.82 -9.10
N MET A 166 -22.34 2.37 -8.12
CA MET A 166 -21.13 1.62 -8.39
C MET A 166 -21.39 0.28 -9.09
N SER A 167 -22.36 -0.49 -8.62
CA SER A 167 -22.67 -1.79 -9.23
C SER A 167 -23.24 -1.66 -10.66
N SER A 168 -24.02 -0.61 -10.93
CA SER A 168 -24.54 -0.34 -12.28
C SER A 168 -23.47 0.21 -13.22
N PHE A 169 -22.52 1.01 -12.72
CA PHE A 169 -21.44 1.59 -13.53
C PHE A 169 -20.50 0.53 -14.08
N TYR A 170 -20.17 -0.50 -13.30
CA TYR A 170 -19.13 -1.42 -13.68
C TYR A 170 -19.66 -2.70 -14.35
N GLY A 171 -20.97 -3.02 -14.23
CA GLY A 171 -21.54 -4.27 -14.79
C GLY A 171 -20.74 -5.51 -14.40
N TYR A 172 -19.90 -5.36 -13.34
CA TYR A 172 -19.01 -6.36 -12.83
C TYR A 172 -19.74 -7.16 -11.75
N LYS A 173 -19.51 -8.46 -11.73
CA LYS A 173 -20.12 -9.36 -10.77
C LYS A 173 -19.38 -9.30 -9.42
N ILE A 174 -19.48 -8.18 -8.71
CA ILE A 174 -18.80 -7.90 -7.43
C ILE A 174 -19.03 -8.96 -6.33
N LYS A 175 -19.93 -9.92 -6.59
CA LYS A 175 -20.21 -11.03 -5.67
C LYS A 175 -19.34 -12.27 -5.92
N GLU A 176 -18.77 -12.39 -7.11
CA GLU A 176 -18.01 -13.59 -7.49
C GLU A 176 -16.55 -13.52 -7.01
N GLY A 177 -16.04 -12.31 -6.79
CA GLY A 177 -14.66 -12.07 -6.42
C GLY A 177 -13.69 -12.29 -7.58
N TYR A 178 -12.40 -12.04 -7.32
CA TYR A 178 -11.34 -12.29 -8.27
C TYR A 178 -11.12 -13.81 -8.46
N ILE A 179 -11.23 -14.27 -9.71
CA ILE A 179 -10.96 -15.66 -10.10
C ILE A 179 -9.80 -15.68 -11.07
N ARG A 180 -8.65 -16.19 -10.62
CA ARG A 180 -7.47 -16.35 -11.47
C ARG A 180 -7.78 -17.29 -12.66
N GLY A 181 -7.39 -16.88 -13.87
CA GLY A 181 -7.63 -17.63 -15.11
C GLY A 181 -8.86 -17.16 -15.90
N ASN A 182 -9.71 -16.32 -15.31
CA ASN A 182 -10.90 -15.78 -16.01
C ASN A 182 -10.51 -14.78 -17.11
N ASP A 183 -9.51 -13.94 -16.89
CA ASP A 183 -8.87 -13.08 -17.89
C ASP A 183 -7.33 -13.21 -17.79
N PRO A 184 -6.69 -14.11 -18.55
CA PRO A 184 -5.25 -14.35 -18.46
C PRO A 184 -4.39 -13.11 -18.75
N ILE A 185 -4.91 -12.16 -19.56
CA ILE A 185 -4.19 -10.91 -19.83
C ILE A 185 -4.23 -10.00 -18.60
N LEU A 186 -5.37 -9.93 -17.92
CA LEU A 186 -5.50 -9.19 -16.68
C LEU A 186 -4.65 -9.81 -15.57
N ASP A 187 -4.67 -11.13 -15.43
CA ASP A 187 -3.81 -11.85 -14.48
C ASP A 187 -2.33 -11.48 -14.66
N THR A 188 -1.89 -11.47 -15.93
CA THR A 188 -0.52 -11.08 -16.28
C THR A 188 -0.20 -9.66 -15.85
N VAL A 189 -1.14 -8.71 -16.07
CA VAL A 189 -0.98 -7.31 -15.64
C VAL A 189 -0.93 -7.20 -14.13
N LEU A 190 -1.80 -7.92 -13.43
CA LEU A 190 -1.85 -7.90 -11.96
C LEU A 190 -0.63 -8.58 -11.33
N ASP A 191 -0.02 -9.55 -12.01
CA ASP A 191 1.24 -10.15 -11.58
C ASP A 191 2.43 -9.19 -11.74
N ASP A 192 2.37 -8.29 -12.74
CA ASP A 192 3.39 -7.27 -12.96
C ASP A 192 3.24 -6.03 -12.05
N VAL A 193 2.04 -5.81 -11.51
CA VAL A 193 1.76 -4.71 -10.59
C VAL A 193 1.87 -5.22 -9.16
N ASN A 194 3.00 -4.95 -8.53
CA ASN A 194 3.19 -5.34 -7.14
C ASN A 194 2.42 -4.37 -6.22
N LEU A 195 1.39 -4.88 -5.56
CA LEU A 195 0.65 -4.18 -4.51
C LEU A 195 1.32 -4.46 -3.15
N THR A 196 2.63 -4.28 -3.04
CA THR A 196 3.33 -4.47 -1.77
C THR A 196 2.85 -3.41 -0.77
N TYR A 197 1.87 -3.77 -0.01
CA TYR A 197 1.39 -3.00 1.12
C TYR A 197 2.08 -3.50 2.39
N ASN A 198 2.92 -2.66 2.99
CA ASN A 198 3.43 -2.91 4.34
C ASN A 198 2.27 -2.80 5.32
N ASN A 199 1.74 -3.94 5.74
CA ASN A 199 0.65 -3.99 6.72
C ASN A 199 1.20 -3.60 8.11
N PRO A 200 0.89 -2.41 8.66
CA PRO A 200 1.40 -1.99 9.96
C PRO A 200 0.85 -2.84 11.13
N TYR A 201 -0.11 -3.72 10.86
CA TYR A 201 -0.77 -4.58 11.84
C TYR A 201 -0.27 -6.03 11.83
N GLU A 202 0.59 -6.42 10.87
CA GLU A 202 1.06 -7.80 10.70
C GLU A 202 2.22 -8.15 11.66
N ASN A 203 2.85 -7.15 12.26
CA ASN A 203 4.03 -7.29 13.13
C ASN A 203 3.74 -7.00 14.62
N LYS A 204 2.51 -7.23 15.09
CA LYS A 204 2.18 -7.10 16.51
C LYS A 204 1.63 -8.38 17.09
#